data_8f7585430cb1a2d44617f8bf9a87f905
#
_entry.id   8f7585430cb1a2d44617f8bf9a87f905
#
_cell.length_a   1.000
_cell.length_b   1.000
_cell.length_c   1.000
_cell.angle_alpha   90.00
_cell.angle_beta   90.00
_cell.angle_gamma   90.00
#
_symmetry.space_group_name_H-M   'P 1'
#
loop_
_entity.id
_entity.type
_entity.pdbx_description
1 polymer ?
#
loop_
_entity_poly.entity_id
_entity_poly.type
_entity_poly.pdbx_seq_one_letter_code
_entity_poly.pdbx_strand_id
1 'polypeptide(L)'
;MDKLIKLNLGCGQVRLPGFIGVDDNPNAIAADVAHNLNSFPYPFGDNSTEEILMEHILEHMESPIKVLIELYRVSADGAKITVRSPHFSCNWLHPGHRSAISTMLFDYFNQDTTDFYGKCNFKVNSIRLRWLKPNGPHGCFPKIIGWAIDIFANLNVGLCQRVWCYWVGGFEEIEFKVIVVKATASKA
;
A
#
# COMPACT_ATOMS: atom_id res chain seq x y z
N MET A 1 -15.15 -7.68 -23.56
CA MET A 1 -14.30 -7.59 -22.35
C MET A 1 -14.86 -6.42 -21.55
N ASP A 2 -15.26 -6.67 -20.33
CA ASP A 2 -15.75 -5.60 -19.45
C ASP A 2 -14.61 -4.62 -19.17
N LYS A 3 -14.97 -3.35 -19.06
CA LYS A 3 -13.99 -2.28 -18.78
C LYS A 3 -13.40 -2.48 -17.38
N LEU A 4 -12.08 -2.59 -17.29
CA LEU A 4 -11.41 -2.66 -16.00
C LEU A 4 -11.64 -1.37 -15.19
N ILE A 5 -11.74 -1.51 -13.89
CA ILE A 5 -12.03 -0.41 -12.95
C ILE A 5 -10.78 -0.01 -12.16
N LYS A 6 -10.85 1.18 -11.54
CA LYS A 6 -9.82 1.67 -10.62
C LYS A 6 -10.44 1.87 -9.24
N LEU A 7 -9.74 1.46 -8.19
CA LEU A 7 -10.23 1.50 -6.81
C LEU A 7 -9.38 2.42 -5.94
N ASN A 8 -10.05 3.30 -5.18
CA ASN A 8 -9.46 4.05 -4.08
C ASN A 8 -10.01 3.48 -2.76
N LEU A 9 -9.23 2.62 -2.11
CA LEU A 9 -9.64 1.90 -0.90
C LEU A 9 -9.32 2.72 0.35
N GLY A 10 -10.34 2.93 1.20
CA GLY A 10 -10.27 3.84 2.33
C GLY A 10 -10.23 5.29 1.85
N CYS A 11 -11.10 5.65 0.91
CA CYS A 11 -11.08 6.94 0.21
C CYS A 11 -11.39 8.15 1.10
N GLY A 12 -12.09 7.97 2.22
CA GLY A 12 -12.47 9.04 3.14
C GLY A 12 -13.11 10.22 2.43
N GLN A 13 -12.40 11.37 2.44
CA GLN A 13 -12.86 12.62 1.82
C GLN A 13 -12.24 12.84 0.42
N VAL A 14 -11.36 11.96 -0.05
CA VAL A 14 -10.57 12.18 -1.26
C VAL A 14 -11.20 11.48 -2.46
N ARG A 15 -11.91 12.25 -3.28
CA ARG A 15 -12.45 11.78 -4.56
C ARG A 15 -11.41 11.91 -5.66
N LEU A 16 -11.07 10.79 -6.27
CA LEU A 16 -10.12 10.74 -7.39
C LEU A 16 -10.87 10.53 -8.72
N PRO A 17 -10.62 11.35 -9.74
CA PRO A 17 -11.26 11.17 -11.05
C PRO A 17 -10.94 9.81 -11.65
N GLY A 18 -11.98 9.07 -12.05
CA GLY A 18 -11.85 7.76 -12.68
C GLY A 18 -11.66 6.59 -11.71
N PHE A 19 -11.60 6.84 -10.39
CA PHE A 19 -11.59 5.80 -9.36
C PHE A 19 -12.96 5.64 -8.72
N ILE A 20 -13.27 4.42 -8.34
CA ILE A 20 -14.38 4.07 -7.45
C ILE A 20 -13.86 4.17 -6.02
N GLY A 21 -14.43 5.06 -5.22
CA GLY A 21 -14.11 5.21 -3.80
C GLY A 21 -14.78 4.12 -2.98
N VAL A 22 -14.02 3.48 -2.09
CA VAL A 22 -14.52 2.42 -1.18
C VAL A 22 -14.18 2.81 0.25
N ASP A 23 -15.18 2.87 1.10
CA ASP A 23 -15.01 3.17 2.54
C ASP A 23 -16.22 2.68 3.32
N ASP A 24 -16.07 2.31 4.59
CA ASP A 24 -17.19 1.93 5.46
C ASP A 24 -17.59 3.05 6.45
N ASN A 25 -16.83 4.15 6.48
CA ASN A 25 -17.17 5.30 7.31
C ASN A 25 -18.36 6.06 6.70
N PRO A 26 -19.48 6.21 7.43
CA PRO A 26 -20.65 6.92 6.93
C PRO A 26 -20.40 8.40 6.60
N ASN A 27 -19.30 8.97 7.10
CA ASN A 27 -18.89 10.35 6.80
C ASN A 27 -17.90 10.43 5.62
N ALA A 28 -17.56 9.32 4.96
CA ALA A 28 -16.68 9.31 3.81
C ALA A 28 -17.42 9.80 2.55
N ILE A 29 -17.39 11.10 2.30
CA ILE A 29 -18.12 11.74 1.17
C ILE A 29 -17.61 11.32 -0.21
N ALA A 30 -16.43 10.70 -0.29
CA ALA A 30 -15.86 10.20 -1.52
C ALA A 30 -16.18 8.73 -1.80
N ALA A 31 -16.87 8.04 -0.87
CA ALA A 31 -17.22 6.64 -1.04
C ALA A 31 -18.37 6.49 -2.07
N ASP A 32 -18.12 5.70 -3.09
CA ASP A 32 -19.12 5.23 -4.07
C ASP A 32 -19.67 3.87 -3.64
N VAL A 33 -18.87 3.09 -2.91
CA VAL A 33 -19.23 1.75 -2.37
C VAL A 33 -18.94 1.75 -0.87
N ALA A 34 -19.97 1.50 -0.07
CA ALA A 34 -19.83 1.28 1.37
C ALA A 34 -19.41 -0.17 1.61
N HIS A 35 -18.14 -0.39 2.06
CA HIS A 35 -17.63 -1.73 2.32
C HIS A 35 -16.52 -1.70 3.37
N ASN A 36 -16.62 -2.59 4.36
CA ASN A 36 -15.59 -2.79 5.37
C ASN A 36 -14.43 -3.61 4.79
N LEU A 37 -13.25 -3.02 4.70
CA LEU A 37 -12.07 -3.64 4.12
C LEU A 37 -11.50 -4.83 4.93
N ASN A 38 -12.02 -5.09 6.14
CA ASN A 38 -11.76 -6.33 6.89
C ASN A 38 -12.76 -7.45 6.55
N SER A 39 -13.78 -7.18 5.72
CA SER A 39 -14.78 -8.15 5.29
C SER A 39 -14.45 -8.67 3.90
N PHE A 40 -14.38 -10.00 3.77
CA PHE A 40 -14.00 -10.67 2.51
C PHE A 40 -15.12 -11.60 2.03
N PRO A 41 -15.32 -11.77 0.71
CA PRO A 41 -14.63 -11.10 -0.38
C PRO A 41 -15.10 -9.65 -0.60
N TYR A 42 -14.26 -8.82 -1.25
CA TYR A 42 -14.68 -7.48 -1.70
C TYR A 42 -15.73 -7.59 -2.79
N PRO A 43 -16.65 -6.60 -2.90
CA PRO A 43 -17.77 -6.64 -3.86
C PRO A 43 -17.33 -6.36 -5.32
N PHE A 44 -16.15 -6.88 -5.70
CA PHE A 44 -15.58 -6.76 -7.04
C PHE A 44 -15.22 -8.14 -7.56
N GLY A 45 -15.43 -8.34 -8.87
CA GLY A 45 -15.12 -9.60 -9.53
C GLY A 45 -13.61 -9.89 -9.58
N ASP A 46 -13.26 -11.16 -9.80
CA ASP A 46 -11.87 -11.57 -10.04
C ASP A 46 -11.35 -10.88 -11.30
N ASN A 47 -10.09 -10.41 -11.24
CA ASN A 47 -9.40 -9.79 -12.37
C ASN A 47 -10.15 -8.59 -13.01
N SER A 48 -10.96 -7.88 -12.22
CA SER A 48 -11.78 -6.76 -12.69
C SER A 48 -11.11 -5.38 -12.57
N THR A 49 -9.95 -5.30 -11.91
CA THR A 49 -9.33 -4.02 -11.53
C THR A 49 -7.96 -3.84 -12.19
N GLU A 50 -7.71 -2.66 -12.77
CA GLU A 50 -6.42 -2.30 -13.40
C GLU A 50 -5.52 -1.42 -12.52
N GLU A 51 -6.11 -0.72 -11.53
CA GLU A 51 -5.36 0.15 -10.64
C GLU A 51 -6.01 0.25 -9.26
N ILE A 52 -5.21 0.12 -8.21
CA ILE A 52 -5.65 0.24 -6.82
C ILE A 52 -4.76 1.23 -6.10
N LEU A 53 -5.38 2.16 -5.37
CA LEU A 53 -4.73 3.04 -4.42
C LEU A 53 -5.23 2.72 -3.02
N MET A 54 -4.30 2.63 -2.07
CA MET A 54 -4.57 2.45 -0.64
C MET A 54 -3.64 3.35 0.16
N GLU A 55 -4.18 4.41 0.78
CA GLU A 55 -3.40 5.41 1.50
C GLU A 55 -3.78 5.44 2.99
N HIS A 56 -2.84 5.12 3.87
CA HIS A 56 -3.00 5.14 5.32
C HIS A 56 -4.21 4.32 5.82
N ILE A 57 -4.36 3.13 5.27
CA ILE A 57 -5.44 2.20 5.60
C ILE A 57 -4.89 0.82 6.01
N LEU A 58 -3.83 0.34 5.34
CA LEU A 58 -3.34 -1.02 5.55
C LEU A 58 -2.87 -1.26 6.99
N GLU A 59 -2.31 -0.26 7.64
CA GLU A 59 -1.89 -0.29 9.05
C GLU A 59 -3.04 -0.45 10.05
N HIS A 60 -4.26 -0.11 9.66
CA HIS A 60 -5.47 -0.26 10.48
C HIS A 60 -6.15 -1.61 10.29
N MET A 61 -5.78 -2.38 9.27
CA MET A 61 -6.40 -3.66 8.96
C MET A 61 -6.06 -4.73 10.00
N GLU A 62 -7.01 -5.61 10.26
CA GLU A 62 -6.82 -6.76 11.17
C GLU A 62 -5.79 -7.75 10.62
N SER A 63 -5.77 -7.92 9.31
CA SER A 63 -4.81 -8.76 8.60
C SER A 63 -4.40 -8.14 7.27
N PRO A 64 -3.31 -7.38 7.22
CA PRO A 64 -2.75 -6.88 5.96
C PRO A 64 -2.54 -7.97 4.92
N ILE A 65 -2.18 -9.18 5.37
CA ILE A 65 -1.97 -10.34 4.48
C ILE A 65 -3.26 -10.71 3.74
N LYS A 66 -4.40 -10.82 4.46
CA LYS A 66 -5.70 -11.14 3.83
C LYS A 66 -6.11 -10.05 2.86
N VAL A 67 -5.88 -8.79 3.21
CA VAL A 67 -6.11 -7.65 2.30
C VAL A 67 -5.29 -7.80 1.03
N LEU A 68 -3.98 -8.04 1.13
CA LEU A 68 -3.13 -8.19 -0.05
C LEU A 68 -3.53 -9.39 -0.93
N ILE A 69 -3.95 -10.51 -0.34
CA ILE A 69 -4.51 -11.65 -1.07
C ILE A 69 -5.77 -11.25 -1.85
N GLU A 70 -6.62 -10.46 -1.23
CA GLU A 70 -7.85 -9.97 -1.85
C GLU A 70 -7.57 -8.94 -2.95
N LEU A 71 -6.62 -8.02 -2.73
CA LEU A 71 -6.15 -7.12 -3.79
C LEU A 71 -5.63 -7.92 -4.98
N TYR A 72 -4.90 -9.00 -4.74
CA TYR A 72 -4.46 -9.89 -5.81
C TYR A 72 -5.64 -10.50 -6.55
N ARG A 73 -6.67 -11.01 -5.84
CA ARG A 73 -7.86 -11.63 -6.46
C ARG A 73 -8.57 -10.68 -7.43
N VAL A 74 -8.87 -9.47 -6.98
CA VAL A 74 -9.63 -8.48 -7.77
C VAL A 74 -8.82 -7.85 -8.90
N SER A 75 -7.49 -7.86 -8.81
CA SER A 75 -6.60 -7.25 -9.80
C SER A 75 -6.47 -8.11 -11.05
N ALA A 76 -6.51 -7.48 -12.22
CA ALA A 76 -6.12 -8.09 -13.48
C ALA A 76 -4.58 -8.32 -13.54
N ASP A 77 -4.12 -9.14 -14.49
CA ASP A 77 -2.70 -9.23 -14.78
C ASP A 77 -2.15 -7.89 -15.27
N GLY A 78 -0.99 -7.49 -14.75
CA GLY A 78 -0.39 -6.19 -15.03
C GLY A 78 -1.02 -5.02 -14.25
N ALA A 79 -2.02 -5.24 -13.41
CA ALA A 79 -2.64 -4.18 -12.59
C ALA A 79 -1.61 -3.53 -11.67
N LYS A 80 -1.76 -2.23 -11.47
CA LYS A 80 -0.88 -1.42 -10.62
C LYS A 80 -1.51 -1.22 -9.26
N ILE A 81 -0.76 -1.49 -8.20
CA ILE A 81 -1.19 -1.22 -6.82
C ILE A 81 -0.20 -0.24 -6.20
N THR A 82 -0.73 0.84 -5.66
CA THR A 82 0.03 1.79 -4.84
C THR A 82 -0.46 1.69 -3.40
N VAL A 83 0.44 1.34 -2.48
CA VAL A 83 0.18 1.33 -1.03
C VAL A 83 1.06 2.38 -0.38
N ARG A 84 0.45 3.29 0.38
CA ARG A 84 1.13 4.22 1.27
C ARG A 84 0.70 3.96 2.70
N SER A 85 1.66 3.92 3.59
CA SER A 85 1.42 3.61 5.00
C SER A 85 2.49 4.26 5.86
N PRO A 86 2.27 4.52 7.16
CA PRO A 86 3.35 4.89 8.06
C PRO A 86 4.40 3.78 8.08
N HIS A 87 5.66 4.18 7.97
CA HIS A 87 6.77 3.24 8.14
C HIS A 87 6.84 2.74 9.58
N PHE A 88 7.24 1.49 9.83
CA PHE A 88 7.25 0.89 11.17
C PHE A 88 7.98 1.73 12.21
N SER A 89 9.01 2.47 11.81
CA SER A 89 9.82 3.30 12.70
C SER A 89 9.09 4.54 13.25
N CYS A 90 7.92 4.88 12.69
CA CYS A 90 7.06 5.98 13.16
C CYS A 90 5.61 5.51 13.43
N ASN A 91 5.30 4.26 13.14
CA ASN A 91 3.94 3.71 13.10
C ASN A 91 3.23 3.74 14.48
N TRP A 92 3.97 3.49 15.54
CA TRP A 92 3.42 3.33 16.89
C TRP A 92 3.03 4.63 17.59
N LEU A 93 3.20 5.76 16.93
CA LEU A 93 2.75 7.06 17.44
C LEU A 93 1.22 7.22 17.39
N HIS A 94 0.53 6.41 16.60
CA HIS A 94 -0.92 6.43 16.47
C HIS A 94 -1.54 5.19 17.12
N PRO A 95 -2.43 5.34 18.14
CA PRO A 95 -2.94 4.20 18.91
C PRO A 95 -3.87 3.26 18.11
N GLY A 96 -4.39 3.70 16.98
CA GLY A 96 -5.26 2.91 16.11
C GLY A 96 -4.51 2.02 15.11
N HIS A 97 -3.18 2.10 15.03
CA HIS A 97 -2.40 1.24 14.14
C HIS A 97 -2.26 -0.17 14.73
N ARG A 98 -2.56 -1.17 13.93
CA ARG A 98 -2.52 -2.59 14.32
C ARG A 98 -1.33 -3.34 13.76
N SER A 99 -0.76 -2.85 12.64
CA SER A 99 0.33 -3.52 11.93
C SER A 99 1.46 -2.57 11.59
N ALA A 100 2.68 -3.00 11.82
CA ALA A 100 3.88 -2.29 11.44
C ALA A 100 4.25 -2.61 9.99
N ILE A 101 4.36 -1.61 9.14
CA ILE A 101 4.68 -1.76 7.72
C ILE A 101 6.17 -1.46 7.51
N SER A 102 6.88 -2.44 6.96
CA SER A 102 8.31 -2.35 6.64
C SER A 102 8.56 -2.57 5.14
N THR A 103 9.80 -2.39 4.69
CA THR A 103 10.18 -2.65 3.29
C THR A 103 9.93 -4.09 2.85
N MET A 104 9.78 -5.03 3.80
CA MET A 104 9.60 -6.46 3.55
C MET A 104 8.13 -6.86 3.30
N LEU A 105 7.19 -5.92 3.25
CA LEU A 105 5.75 -6.21 3.14
C LEU A 105 5.42 -7.18 1.99
N PHE A 106 6.05 -7.01 0.84
CA PHE A 106 5.79 -7.81 -0.36
C PHE A 106 6.77 -8.97 -0.58
N ASP A 107 7.83 -9.10 0.23
CA ASP A 107 8.84 -10.15 0.03
C ASP A 107 8.25 -11.56 0.18
N TYR A 108 7.20 -11.70 1.00
CA TYR A 108 6.51 -12.96 1.26
C TYR A 108 5.41 -13.30 0.23
N PHE A 109 5.24 -12.48 -0.79
CA PHE A 109 4.24 -12.66 -1.86
C PHE A 109 4.88 -12.95 -3.21
N ASN A 110 6.12 -13.40 -3.24
CA ASN A 110 6.82 -13.78 -4.45
C ASN A 110 6.83 -15.31 -4.57
N GLN A 111 6.54 -15.84 -5.78
CA GLN A 111 6.50 -17.30 -6.04
C GLN A 111 7.84 -18.01 -5.78
N ASP A 112 8.94 -17.27 -5.75
CA ASP A 112 10.29 -17.80 -5.54
C ASP A 112 10.64 -17.98 -4.05
N THR A 113 9.78 -17.57 -3.12
CA THR A 113 9.99 -17.72 -1.67
C THR A 113 9.23 -18.92 -1.11
N THR A 114 9.89 -19.71 -0.28
CA THR A 114 9.31 -20.91 0.36
C THR A 114 8.26 -20.60 1.42
N ASP A 115 8.29 -19.37 1.99
CA ASP A 115 7.40 -18.88 3.04
C ASP A 115 6.42 -17.85 2.48
N PHE A 116 5.51 -18.24 1.60
CA PHE A 116 4.64 -17.28 1.01
C PHE A 116 3.17 -17.43 1.42
N TYR A 117 2.51 -16.31 1.50
CA TYR A 117 1.10 -16.22 1.86
C TYR A 117 0.22 -16.36 0.62
N GLY A 118 -0.10 -17.61 0.28
CA GLY A 118 -0.96 -17.93 -0.84
C GLY A 118 -0.24 -17.92 -2.19
N LYS A 119 -1.01 -18.09 -3.27
CA LYS A 119 -0.53 -18.12 -4.66
C LYS A 119 -0.46 -16.72 -5.30
N CYS A 120 -0.19 -15.70 -4.48
CA CYS A 120 -0.09 -14.32 -4.95
C CYS A 120 1.31 -14.02 -5.43
N ASN A 121 1.43 -13.24 -6.49
CA ASN A 121 2.71 -12.78 -7.01
C ASN A 121 2.66 -11.29 -7.33
N PHE A 122 3.45 -10.51 -6.60
CA PHE A 122 3.59 -9.07 -6.78
C PHE A 122 5.02 -8.74 -7.18
N LYS A 123 5.17 -8.12 -8.33
CA LYS A 123 6.47 -7.54 -8.73
C LYS A 123 6.60 -6.15 -8.13
N VAL A 124 7.49 -5.99 -7.15
CA VAL A 124 7.80 -4.69 -6.58
C VAL A 124 8.52 -3.83 -7.62
N ASN A 125 7.90 -2.75 -8.04
CA ASN A 125 8.45 -1.80 -8.99
C ASN A 125 9.28 -0.71 -8.31
N SER A 126 8.80 -0.21 -7.16
CA SER A 126 9.56 0.72 -6.32
C SER A 126 9.09 0.68 -4.87
N ILE A 127 10.03 0.90 -3.96
CA ILE A 127 9.80 1.20 -2.55
C ILE A 127 10.41 2.57 -2.29
N ARG A 128 9.68 3.47 -1.64
CA ARG A 128 10.14 4.80 -1.30
C ARG A 128 9.88 5.12 0.17
N LEU A 129 10.91 5.50 0.89
CA LEU A 129 10.81 6.06 2.23
C LEU A 129 10.69 7.58 2.16
N ARG A 130 9.85 8.16 3.01
CA ARG A 130 9.70 9.61 3.18
C ARG A 130 9.90 9.97 4.65
N TRP A 131 10.90 10.80 4.91
CA TRP A 131 11.16 11.27 6.28
C TRP A 131 10.02 12.13 6.80
N LEU A 132 9.50 13.02 5.93
CA LEU A 132 8.30 13.80 6.21
C LEU A 132 7.22 13.54 5.15
N LYS A 133 5.97 13.49 5.57
CA LYS A 133 4.82 13.42 4.65
C LYS A 133 4.78 14.68 3.78
N PRO A 134 4.55 14.56 2.46
CA PRO A 134 4.52 15.72 1.55
C PRO A 134 3.52 16.80 1.97
N ASN A 135 2.36 16.36 2.48
CA ASN A 135 1.25 17.23 2.90
C ASN A 135 1.18 17.46 4.42
N GLY A 136 2.26 17.09 5.15
CA GLY A 136 2.33 17.31 6.59
C GLY A 136 2.46 18.81 6.96
N PRO A 137 2.11 19.19 8.21
CA PRO A 137 2.14 20.56 8.70
C PRO A 137 3.57 21.04 9.00
N HIS A 138 4.51 20.76 8.10
CA HIS A 138 5.93 21.08 8.28
C HIS A 138 6.26 22.40 7.59
N GLY A 139 7.08 23.24 8.25
CA GLY A 139 7.60 24.47 7.67
C GLY A 139 8.56 24.23 6.48
N CYS A 140 8.97 25.30 5.79
CA CYS A 140 9.86 25.19 4.62
C CYS A 140 11.21 24.55 4.93
N PHE A 141 11.86 24.93 6.04
CA PHE A 141 13.19 24.44 6.39
C PHE A 141 13.22 22.92 6.67
N PRO A 142 12.33 22.33 7.48
CA PRO A 142 12.23 20.88 7.63
C PRO A 142 11.96 20.16 6.30
N LYS A 143 11.19 20.73 5.37
CA LYS A 143 10.92 20.13 4.06
C LYS A 143 12.17 20.03 3.20
N ILE A 144 13.07 21.05 3.23
CA ILE A 144 14.33 21.02 2.49
C ILE A 144 15.25 19.93 3.06
N ILE A 145 15.38 19.85 4.39
CA ILE A 145 16.16 18.79 5.05
C ILE A 145 15.56 17.42 4.73
N GLY A 146 14.24 17.28 4.83
CA GLY A 146 13.53 16.05 4.52
C GLY A 146 13.76 15.58 3.09
N TRP A 147 13.75 16.48 2.11
CA TRP A 147 14.10 16.16 0.74
C TRP A 147 15.51 15.58 0.59
N ALA A 148 16.50 16.18 1.27
CA ALA A 148 17.88 15.67 1.25
C ALA A 148 17.98 14.29 1.92
N ILE A 149 17.33 14.10 3.07
CA ILE A 149 17.26 12.80 3.77
C ILE A 149 16.61 11.75 2.87
N ASP A 150 15.50 12.09 2.20
CA ASP A 150 14.79 11.18 1.30
C ASP A 150 15.68 10.71 0.14
N ILE A 151 16.51 11.60 -0.43
CA ILE A 151 17.47 11.21 -1.48
C ILE A 151 18.41 10.12 -0.96
N PHE A 152 19.07 10.35 0.17
CA PHE A 152 20.03 9.40 0.73
C PHE A 152 19.36 8.09 1.18
N ALA A 153 18.20 8.17 1.83
CA ALA A 153 17.48 7.01 2.29
C ALA A 153 17.04 6.10 1.14
N ASN A 154 16.64 6.68 0.01
CA ASN A 154 16.14 5.94 -1.14
C ASN A 154 17.24 5.44 -2.10
N LEU A 155 18.53 5.76 -1.85
CA LEU A 155 19.64 5.10 -2.54
C LEU A 155 19.70 3.61 -2.18
N ASN A 156 19.42 3.24 -0.94
CA ASN A 156 19.31 1.86 -0.48
C ASN A 156 18.35 1.77 0.69
N VAL A 157 17.07 1.55 0.40
CA VAL A 157 16.00 1.51 1.41
C VAL A 157 16.20 0.40 2.45
N GLY A 158 16.75 -0.75 2.05
CA GLY A 158 17.02 -1.87 2.96
C GLY A 158 18.12 -1.54 3.96
N LEU A 159 19.23 -0.94 3.52
CA LEU A 159 20.30 -0.49 4.40
C LEU A 159 19.81 0.66 5.32
N CYS A 160 19.07 1.61 4.76
CA CYS A 160 18.48 2.70 5.52
C CYS A 160 17.57 2.17 6.64
N GLN A 161 16.69 1.22 6.33
CA GLN A 161 15.81 0.59 7.32
C GLN A 161 16.62 -0.11 8.42
N ARG A 162 17.71 -0.82 8.08
CA ARG A 162 18.53 -1.58 9.06
C ARG A 162 19.40 -0.71 9.94
N VAL A 163 19.87 0.43 9.45
CA VAL A 163 20.85 1.28 10.16
C VAL A 163 20.20 2.56 10.65
N TRP A 164 19.75 3.41 9.73
CA TRP A 164 19.22 4.73 10.06
C TRP A 164 17.99 4.67 10.98
N CYS A 165 17.02 3.84 10.67
CA CYS A 165 15.77 3.79 11.43
C CYS A 165 15.95 3.35 12.88
N TYR A 166 16.99 2.58 13.18
CA TYR A 166 17.30 2.16 14.56
C TYR A 166 18.13 3.17 15.33
N TRP A 167 18.95 3.98 14.65
CA TRP A 167 19.95 4.83 15.32
C TRP A 167 19.61 6.32 15.29
N VAL A 168 18.92 6.79 14.27
CA VAL A 168 18.72 8.23 14.03
C VAL A 168 17.26 8.64 14.15
N GLY A 169 16.33 7.81 13.73
CA GLY A 169 14.92 8.13 13.80
C GLY A 169 14.12 7.61 12.62
N GLY A 170 12.81 7.78 12.73
CA GLY A 170 11.83 7.16 11.87
C GLY A 170 11.49 7.96 10.62
N PHE A 171 10.91 7.25 9.66
CA PHE A 171 10.28 7.80 8.48
C PHE A 171 8.76 7.84 8.70
N GLU A 172 8.14 8.96 8.33
CA GLU A 172 6.69 9.12 8.49
C GLU A 172 5.89 8.27 7.51
N GLU A 173 6.47 7.97 6.32
CA GLU A 173 5.74 7.25 5.28
C GLU A 173 6.64 6.30 4.50
N ILE A 174 6.07 5.16 4.11
CA ILE A 174 6.60 4.24 3.10
C ILE A 174 5.58 4.12 1.96
N GLU A 175 6.04 4.23 0.73
CA GLU A 175 5.25 4.03 -0.48
C GLU A 175 5.75 2.80 -1.23
N PHE A 176 4.84 1.90 -1.56
CA PHE A 176 5.07 0.78 -2.47
C PHE A 176 4.33 1.02 -3.78
N LYS A 177 4.98 0.75 -4.89
CA LYS A 177 4.34 0.58 -6.19
C LYS A 177 4.65 -0.81 -6.70
N VAL A 178 3.62 -1.62 -6.85
CA VAL A 178 3.75 -3.00 -7.27
C VAL A 178 2.88 -3.28 -8.49
N ILE A 179 3.27 -4.30 -9.25
CA ILE A 179 2.54 -4.81 -10.40
C ILE A 179 2.11 -6.23 -10.07
N VAL A 180 0.84 -6.53 -10.29
CA VAL A 180 0.28 -7.87 -10.13
C VAL A 180 0.73 -8.74 -11.29
N VAL A 181 1.25 -9.93 -10.98
CA VAL A 181 1.65 -10.93 -11.96
C VAL A 181 0.79 -12.16 -11.76
N LYS A 182 -0.14 -12.42 -12.68
CA LYS A 182 -0.95 -13.63 -12.65
C LYS A 182 -0.18 -14.77 -13.32
N ALA A 183 -0.29 -15.96 -12.74
CA ALA A 183 0.16 -17.15 -13.43
C ALA A 183 -0.61 -17.26 -14.75
N THR A 184 0.10 -17.28 -15.86
CA THR A 184 -0.53 -17.67 -17.14
C THR A 184 -1.09 -19.07 -16.97
N ALA A 185 -2.41 -19.21 -17.17
CA ALA A 185 -3.00 -20.53 -17.19
C ALA A 185 -2.19 -21.37 -18.19
N SER A 186 -1.40 -22.33 -17.67
CA SER A 186 -0.73 -23.32 -18.51
C SER A 186 -1.83 -23.97 -19.33
N LYS A 187 -1.79 -23.79 -20.64
CA LYS A 187 -2.64 -24.58 -21.54
C LYS A 187 -2.30 -26.04 -21.28
N ALA A 188 -3.22 -26.71 -20.57
CA ALA A 188 -3.22 -28.15 -20.45
C ALA A 188 -3.56 -28.79 -21.81
#